data_3f8633bb8f75dae65cdf632f345dfd23
#
_entry.id   3f8633bb8f75dae65cdf632f345dfd23
#
_cell.length_a   1.000
_cell.length_b   1.000
_cell.length_c   1.000
_cell.angle_alpha   90.00
_cell.angle_beta   90.00
_cell.angle_gamma   90.00
#
_symmetry.space_group_name_H-M   'P 1'
#
loop_
_entity.id
_entity.type
_entity.pdbx_description
1 polymer ?
#
loop_
_entity_poly.entity_id
_entity_poly.type
_entity_poly.pdbx_seq_one_letter_code
_entity_poly.pdbx_strand_id
1 'polypeptide(L)'
;MHGWAIMAALDTSRSLDDTSFLVFRSTPSRSMHYMCLSLNESDKIRLINAPSDVVKVVHDAIQTYYTYGIQRFENYGSVPEFKLNGSPWGGGENYSKHGRQLLMLLMDCLVKLGFGFAISADVSAKYHSDSDNSSAQYKIDVHSWWFARPIS
;
A
#
# COMPACT_ATOMS: atom_id res chain seq x y z
N MET A 1 15.42 -8.16 25.79
CA MET A 1 14.93 -7.01 24.99
C MET A 1 13.43 -7.15 24.78
N HIS A 2 12.68 -6.06 24.90
CA HIS A 2 11.27 -6.05 24.57
C HIS A 2 11.10 -5.53 23.14
N GLY A 3 10.18 -6.15 22.42
CA GLY A 3 9.71 -5.71 21.11
C GLY A 3 8.28 -5.19 21.22
N TRP A 4 7.74 -4.70 20.10
CA TRP A 4 6.36 -4.24 19.99
C TRP A 4 5.69 -4.91 18.80
N ALA A 5 4.50 -5.44 19.00
CA ALA A 5 3.65 -5.94 17.94
C ALA A 5 2.50 -4.96 17.73
N ILE A 6 2.26 -4.62 16.46
CA ILE A 6 1.11 -3.81 16.08
C ILE A 6 -0.16 -4.63 16.24
N MET A 7 -1.19 -4.03 16.82
CA MET A 7 -2.45 -4.68 17.15
C MET A 7 -3.61 -4.17 16.31
N ALA A 8 -3.67 -2.88 16.07
CA ALA A 8 -4.73 -2.24 15.31
C ALA A 8 -4.28 -0.89 14.74
N ALA A 9 -4.87 -0.52 13.62
CA ALA A 9 -4.97 0.87 13.17
C ALA A 9 -6.43 1.28 13.34
N LEU A 10 -6.66 2.38 13.99
CA LEU A 10 -7.99 2.88 14.31
C LEU A 10 -8.11 4.30 13.76
N ASP A 11 -9.19 4.53 13.05
CA ASP A 11 -9.66 5.86 12.71
C ASP A 11 -10.90 6.11 13.57
N THR A 12 -10.79 7.02 14.52
CA THR A 12 -11.88 7.34 15.45
C THR A 12 -12.50 8.70 15.18
N SER A 13 -11.97 9.43 14.22
CA SER A 13 -12.49 10.72 13.86
C SER A 13 -13.41 10.62 12.63
N ARG A 14 -14.34 11.57 12.53
CA ARG A 14 -15.12 11.83 11.32
C ARG A 14 -14.51 12.97 10.49
N SER A 15 -13.32 13.43 10.86
CA SER A 15 -12.61 14.48 10.15
C SER A 15 -11.96 13.90 8.91
N LEU A 16 -12.08 14.57 7.78
CA LEU A 16 -11.39 14.23 6.53
C LEU A 16 -9.86 14.43 6.61
N ASP A 17 -9.40 15.09 7.70
CA ASP A 17 -7.99 15.48 7.88
C ASP A 17 -7.25 14.61 8.89
N ASP A 18 -7.87 13.53 9.35
CA ASP A 18 -7.29 12.68 10.39
C ASP A 18 -6.56 11.48 9.81
N THR A 19 -5.48 11.11 10.49
CA THR A 19 -4.70 9.91 10.19
C THR A 19 -5.01 8.83 11.21
N SER A 20 -4.90 7.56 10.79
CA SER A 20 -5.07 6.43 11.70
C SER A 20 -4.07 6.48 12.86
N PHE A 21 -4.52 6.23 14.09
CA PHE A 21 -3.60 5.95 15.18
C PHE A 21 -3.33 4.45 15.31
N LEU A 22 -2.10 4.13 15.72
CA LEU A 22 -1.61 2.76 15.79
C LEU A 22 -1.53 2.29 17.23
N VAL A 23 -2.09 1.11 17.50
CA VAL A 23 -2.05 0.46 18.80
C VAL A 23 -1.02 -0.65 18.80
N PHE A 24 -0.13 -0.65 19.80
CA PHE A 24 0.93 -1.64 19.95
C PHE A 24 0.82 -2.38 21.26
N ARG A 25 1.27 -3.63 21.25
CA ARG A 25 1.45 -4.46 22.44
C ARG A 25 2.92 -4.83 22.62
N SER A 26 3.41 -4.77 23.86
CA SER A 26 4.76 -5.28 24.18
C SER A 26 4.81 -6.80 23.98
N THR A 27 5.88 -7.27 23.34
CA THR A 27 6.14 -8.69 23.04
C THR A 27 7.63 -8.99 23.19
N PRO A 28 8.06 -10.26 23.26
CA PRO A 28 9.45 -10.60 23.06
C PRO A 28 9.95 -10.09 21.70
N SER A 29 11.19 -9.58 21.67
CA SER A 29 11.80 -9.10 20.43
C SER A 29 11.99 -10.26 19.46
N ARG A 30 11.66 -10.01 18.18
CA ARG A 30 11.85 -10.96 17.07
C ARG A 30 12.50 -10.23 15.91
N SER A 31 13.42 -10.89 15.22
CA SER A 31 13.99 -10.37 13.98
C SER A 31 12.98 -10.56 12.84
N MET A 32 12.51 -9.46 12.29
CA MET A 32 11.49 -9.46 11.23
C MET A 32 11.95 -8.54 10.09
N HIS A 33 11.68 -8.95 8.87
CA HIS A 33 11.75 -8.07 7.71
C HIS A 33 10.37 -7.43 7.51
N TYR A 34 10.32 -6.12 7.56
CA TYR A 34 9.09 -5.34 7.32
C TYR A 34 9.14 -4.69 5.94
N MET A 35 8.04 -4.73 5.24
CA MET A 35 7.84 -4.00 3.98
C MET A 35 6.47 -3.33 3.94
N CYS A 36 6.32 -2.35 3.06
CA CYS A 36 5.05 -1.67 2.85
C CYS A 36 4.70 -1.66 1.37
N LEU A 37 3.47 -2.04 1.05
CA LEU A 37 2.81 -1.79 -0.22
C LEU A 37 1.96 -0.54 -0.04
N SER A 38 2.35 0.54 -0.70
CA SER A 38 1.67 1.84 -0.61
C SER A 38 0.94 2.13 -1.91
N LEU A 39 -0.37 2.43 -1.80
CA LEU A 39 -1.19 2.89 -2.91
C LEU A 39 -1.06 4.40 -3.01
N ASN A 40 -0.63 4.89 -4.15
CA ASN A 40 -0.39 6.33 -4.36
C ASN A 40 -1.15 6.83 -5.57
N GLU A 41 -1.59 8.06 -5.51
CA GLU A 41 -2.43 8.68 -6.54
C GLU A 41 -3.65 7.79 -6.83
N SER A 42 -4.13 7.76 -8.05
CA SER A 42 -5.26 6.90 -8.45
C SER A 42 -4.82 5.56 -9.05
N ASP A 43 -3.51 5.39 -9.32
CA ASP A 43 -3.01 4.34 -10.22
C ASP A 43 -1.59 3.83 -9.90
N LYS A 44 -1.01 4.19 -8.74
CA LYS A 44 0.37 3.82 -8.43
C LYS A 44 0.48 2.88 -7.25
N ILE A 45 1.38 1.91 -7.37
CA ILE A 45 1.83 1.03 -6.28
C ILE A 45 3.31 1.27 -6.04
N ARG A 46 3.70 1.55 -4.80
CA ARG A 46 5.10 1.62 -4.36
C ARG A 46 5.40 0.48 -3.39
N LEU A 47 6.57 -0.14 -3.58
CA LEU A 47 7.05 -1.23 -2.72
C LEU A 47 8.21 -0.73 -1.86
N ILE A 48 7.90 -0.30 -0.64
CA ILE A 48 8.86 0.28 0.29
C ILE A 48 9.54 -0.85 1.07
N ASN A 49 10.88 -0.87 1.06
CA ASN A 49 11.70 -1.90 1.71
C ASN A 49 11.36 -3.35 1.26
N ALA A 50 10.92 -3.51 0.00
CA ALA A 50 10.60 -4.82 -0.56
C ALA A 50 11.87 -5.51 -1.10
N PRO A 51 12.08 -6.79 -0.80
CA PRO A 51 13.14 -7.57 -1.43
C PRO A 51 12.90 -7.76 -2.93
N SER A 52 13.95 -8.07 -3.67
CA SER A 52 13.88 -8.22 -5.14
C SER A 52 12.95 -9.35 -5.61
N ASP A 53 12.85 -10.44 -4.83
CA ASP A 53 11.89 -11.52 -5.07
C ASP A 53 10.44 -11.05 -5.00
N VAL A 54 10.12 -10.19 -4.04
CA VAL A 54 8.80 -9.56 -3.92
C VAL A 54 8.51 -8.65 -5.11
N VAL A 55 9.47 -7.79 -5.49
CA VAL A 55 9.30 -6.88 -6.64
C VAL A 55 8.98 -7.66 -7.91
N LYS A 56 9.73 -8.76 -8.15
CA LYS A 56 9.50 -9.64 -9.29
C LYS A 56 8.11 -10.27 -9.26
N VAL A 57 7.71 -10.84 -8.13
CA VAL A 57 6.41 -11.51 -7.99
C VAL A 57 5.26 -10.52 -8.15
N VAL A 58 5.37 -9.31 -7.61
CA VAL A 58 4.36 -8.25 -7.79
C VAL A 58 4.27 -7.83 -9.25
N HIS A 59 5.41 -7.65 -9.94
CA HIS A 59 5.44 -7.33 -11.35
C HIS A 59 4.71 -8.40 -12.19
N ASP A 60 5.10 -9.68 -11.99
CA ASP A 60 4.53 -10.81 -12.73
C ASP A 60 3.02 -10.98 -12.45
N ALA A 61 2.59 -10.76 -11.21
CA ALA A 61 1.18 -10.80 -10.83
C ALA A 61 0.36 -9.69 -11.50
N ILE A 62 0.87 -8.46 -11.54
CA ILE A 62 0.19 -7.35 -12.22
C ILE A 62 0.09 -7.65 -13.72
N GLN A 63 1.17 -8.10 -14.36
CA GLN A 63 1.20 -8.44 -15.79
C GLN A 63 0.21 -9.55 -16.14
N THR A 64 0.06 -10.55 -15.26
CA THR A 64 -0.76 -11.73 -15.54
C THR A 64 -2.25 -11.47 -15.26
N TYR A 65 -2.57 -10.75 -14.19
CA TYR A 65 -3.93 -10.72 -13.66
C TYR A 65 -4.61 -9.35 -13.73
N TYR A 66 -3.87 -8.26 -13.90
CA TYR A 66 -4.49 -6.95 -14.03
C TYR A 66 -4.81 -6.67 -15.50
N THR A 67 -6.09 -6.70 -15.83
CA THR A 67 -6.60 -6.62 -17.22
C THR A 67 -6.05 -5.45 -18.02
N TYR A 68 -5.80 -4.31 -17.35
CA TYR A 68 -5.33 -3.10 -18.03
C TYR A 68 -3.80 -3.00 -18.09
N GLY A 69 -3.09 -3.82 -17.32
CA GLY A 69 -1.63 -3.93 -17.32
C GLY A 69 -0.90 -2.75 -16.70
N ILE A 70 0.43 -2.83 -16.79
CA ILE A 70 1.36 -1.80 -16.30
C ILE A 70 1.56 -0.75 -17.40
N GLN A 71 1.36 0.53 -17.05
CA GLN A 71 1.70 1.65 -17.91
C GLN A 71 3.20 1.94 -17.87
N ARG A 72 3.81 1.92 -16.67
CA ARG A 72 5.21 2.22 -16.42
C ARG A 72 5.71 1.51 -15.16
N PHE A 73 6.93 1.03 -15.22
CA PHE A 73 7.66 0.52 -14.06
C PHE A 73 8.99 1.25 -13.96
N GLU A 74 9.22 1.93 -12.85
CA GLU A 74 10.42 2.72 -12.60
C GLU A 74 10.71 2.82 -11.09
N ASN A 75 11.82 3.44 -10.73
CA ASN A 75 12.10 3.76 -9.34
C ASN A 75 11.67 5.19 -9.01
N TYR A 76 10.92 5.35 -7.93
CA TYR A 76 10.69 6.64 -7.28
C TYR A 76 11.76 6.83 -6.18
N GLY A 77 12.84 7.52 -6.52
CA GLY A 77 14.06 7.50 -5.71
C GLY A 77 14.67 6.10 -5.70
N SER A 78 14.73 5.48 -4.52
CA SER A 78 15.20 4.08 -4.34
C SER A 78 14.05 3.06 -4.27
N VAL A 79 12.81 3.48 -4.44
CA VAL A 79 11.61 2.66 -4.22
C VAL A 79 11.02 2.23 -5.55
N PRO A 80 10.83 0.92 -5.82
CA PRO A 80 10.12 0.44 -7.00
C PRO A 80 8.68 0.98 -7.03
N GLU A 81 8.31 1.60 -8.16
CA GLU A 81 6.99 2.15 -8.43
C GLU A 81 6.40 1.54 -9.70
N PHE A 82 5.18 1.02 -9.59
CA PHE A 82 4.36 0.60 -10.72
C PHE A 82 3.29 1.64 -10.96
N LYS A 83 3.22 2.19 -12.16
CA LYS A 83 2.09 2.95 -12.64
C LYS A 83 1.20 2.04 -13.48
N LEU A 84 -0.07 1.95 -13.12
CA LEU A 84 -1.05 1.09 -13.77
C LEU A 84 -1.84 1.85 -14.83
N ASN A 85 -2.37 1.14 -15.80
CA ASN A 85 -3.34 1.73 -16.72
C ASN A 85 -4.71 1.85 -16.02
N GLY A 86 -5.43 2.93 -16.32
CA GLY A 86 -6.69 3.27 -15.69
C GLY A 86 -6.52 3.91 -14.32
N SER A 87 -7.57 3.87 -13.51
CA SER A 87 -7.58 4.47 -12.16
C SER A 87 -8.15 3.48 -11.14
N PRO A 88 -7.40 2.42 -10.81
CA PRO A 88 -7.90 1.33 -9.96
C PRO A 88 -8.34 1.78 -8.55
N TRP A 89 -7.83 2.90 -8.05
CA TRP A 89 -8.20 3.51 -6.77
C TRP A 89 -8.97 4.83 -6.94
N GLY A 90 -9.17 5.30 -8.16
CA GLY A 90 -9.74 6.62 -8.45
C GLY A 90 -11.26 6.70 -8.58
N GLY A 91 -12.00 5.64 -8.21
CA GLY A 91 -13.47 5.69 -8.07
C GLY A 91 -14.31 5.35 -9.31
N GLY A 92 -13.73 5.03 -10.44
CA GLY A 92 -14.48 4.49 -11.59
C GLY A 92 -14.92 3.04 -11.34
N GLU A 93 -16.22 2.71 -11.52
CA GLU A 93 -16.78 1.41 -11.14
C GLU A 93 -16.02 0.22 -11.73
N ASN A 94 -15.71 0.26 -13.03
CA ASN A 94 -14.99 -0.83 -13.69
C ASN A 94 -13.54 -0.96 -13.21
N TYR A 95 -12.81 0.15 -13.05
CA TYR A 95 -11.42 0.12 -12.59
C TYR A 95 -11.31 -0.32 -11.13
N SER A 96 -12.21 0.16 -10.27
CA SER A 96 -12.23 -0.17 -8.84
C SER A 96 -12.44 -1.65 -8.57
N LYS A 97 -13.28 -2.32 -9.36
CA LYS A 97 -13.47 -3.78 -9.27
C LYS A 97 -12.16 -4.53 -9.55
N HIS A 98 -11.51 -4.23 -10.67
CA HIS A 98 -10.26 -4.88 -11.04
C HIS A 98 -9.10 -4.50 -10.12
N GLY A 99 -9.08 -3.28 -9.60
CA GLY A 99 -8.13 -2.85 -8.58
C GLY A 99 -8.23 -3.66 -7.29
N ARG A 100 -9.45 -3.89 -6.78
CA ARG A 100 -9.68 -4.73 -5.59
C ARG A 100 -9.27 -6.18 -5.82
N GLN A 101 -9.59 -6.74 -6.99
CA GLN A 101 -9.17 -8.09 -7.37
C GLN A 101 -7.64 -8.21 -7.40
N LEU A 102 -6.96 -7.22 -7.99
CA LEU A 102 -5.50 -7.16 -8.00
C LEU A 102 -4.93 -7.15 -6.58
N LEU A 103 -5.45 -6.29 -5.69
CA LEU A 103 -4.96 -6.21 -4.31
C LEU A 103 -5.11 -7.54 -3.55
N MET A 104 -6.22 -8.25 -3.74
CA MET A 104 -6.43 -9.59 -3.17
C MET A 104 -5.38 -10.59 -3.68
N LEU A 105 -5.07 -10.57 -4.97
CA LEU A 105 -4.05 -11.42 -5.58
C LEU A 105 -2.64 -11.08 -5.09
N LEU A 106 -2.31 -9.78 -4.99
CA LEU A 106 -1.02 -9.35 -4.45
C LEU A 106 -0.85 -9.81 -3.00
N MET A 107 -1.90 -9.70 -2.18
CA MET A 107 -1.88 -10.21 -0.81
C MET A 107 -1.59 -11.72 -0.76
N ASP A 108 -2.28 -12.51 -1.59
CA ASP A 108 -2.05 -13.96 -1.69
C ASP A 108 -0.61 -14.29 -2.12
N CYS A 109 -0.07 -13.57 -3.10
CA CYS A 109 1.32 -13.73 -3.54
C CYS A 109 2.32 -13.41 -2.42
N LEU A 110 2.10 -12.35 -1.65
CA LEU A 110 2.97 -11.97 -0.54
C LEU A 110 2.92 -13.00 0.60
N VAL A 111 1.74 -13.52 0.91
CA VAL A 111 1.57 -14.60 1.90
C VAL A 111 2.32 -15.86 1.46
N LYS A 112 2.27 -16.23 0.19
CA LYS A 112 3.04 -17.37 -0.37
C LYS A 112 4.56 -17.17 -0.28
N LEU A 113 5.03 -15.93 -0.27
CA LEU A 113 6.44 -15.57 0.00
C LEU A 113 6.77 -15.51 1.50
N GLY A 114 5.84 -15.89 2.38
CA GLY A 114 6.01 -15.91 3.82
C GLY A 114 5.79 -14.57 4.53
N PHE A 115 5.29 -13.55 3.82
CA PHE A 115 4.92 -12.28 4.43
C PHE A 115 3.52 -12.35 5.03
N GLY A 116 3.43 -12.20 6.35
CA GLY A 116 2.15 -11.98 7.02
C GLY A 116 1.70 -10.53 6.89
N PHE A 117 0.41 -10.33 6.62
CA PHE A 117 -0.21 -9.01 6.68
C PHE A 117 -0.23 -8.51 8.13
N ALA A 118 0.37 -7.37 8.38
CA ALA A 118 0.44 -6.80 9.72
C ALA A 118 -0.70 -5.81 9.95
N ILE A 119 -0.89 -4.84 9.07
CA ILE A 119 -1.90 -3.80 9.21
C ILE A 119 -2.11 -3.02 7.92
N SER A 120 -3.29 -2.42 7.78
CA SER A 120 -3.58 -1.34 6.82
C SER A 120 -3.82 -0.06 7.60
N ALA A 121 -3.14 1.01 7.22
CA ALA A 121 -3.29 2.32 7.84
C ALA A 121 -3.11 3.44 6.83
N ASP A 122 -3.83 4.53 7.02
CA ASP A 122 -3.52 5.81 6.41
C ASP A 122 -2.54 6.54 7.32
N VAL A 123 -1.28 6.58 6.89
CA VAL A 123 -0.20 7.20 7.68
C VAL A 123 0.30 8.51 7.08
N SER A 124 -0.24 8.93 5.94
CA SER A 124 0.17 10.16 5.26
C SER A 124 -0.98 10.84 4.55
N ALA A 125 -1.54 11.89 5.14
CA ALA A 125 -2.45 12.80 4.44
C ALA A 125 -1.65 13.63 3.43
N LYS A 126 -2.00 13.56 2.14
CA LYS A 126 -1.54 14.48 1.11
C LYS A 126 -2.71 15.34 0.65
N TYR A 127 -2.50 16.65 0.66
CA TYR A 127 -3.44 17.59 0.06
C TYR A 127 -3.03 17.87 -1.39
N HIS A 128 -3.96 17.75 -2.30
CA HIS A 128 -3.83 18.29 -3.65
C HIS A 128 -4.47 19.69 -3.65
N SER A 129 -3.69 20.72 -3.88
CA SER A 129 -4.21 22.03 -4.24
C SER A 129 -4.26 22.08 -5.76
N ASP A 130 -5.45 22.05 -6.33
CA ASP A 130 -5.62 22.45 -7.74
C ASP A 130 -5.24 23.91 -7.89
N SER A 131 -4.28 24.19 -8.76
CA SER A 131 -3.77 25.52 -9.06
C SER A 131 -4.76 26.41 -9.81
N ASP A 132 -5.92 25.89 -10.17
CA ASP A 132 -6.99 26.62 -10.86
C ASP A 132 -8.20 26.85 -9.97
N ASN A 133 -8.14 27.97 -9.24
CA ASN A 133 -9.27 28.78 -8.74
C ASN A 133 -10.45 28.10 -8.03
N SER A 134 -10.32 26.94 -7.46
CA SER A 134 -11.31 26.39 -6.55
C SER A 134 -10.69 26.04 -5.21
N SER A 135 -11.25 26.59 -4.14
CA SER A 135 -10.87 26.36 -2.74
C SER A 135 -11.16 24.94 -2.23
N ALA A 136 -11.27 23.95 -3.09
CA ALA A 136 -11.44 22.56 -2.76
C ALA A 136 -10.08 21.86 -2.75
N GLN A 137 -9.48 21.72 -1.57
CA GLN A 137 -8.40 20.79 -1.34
C GLN A 137 -9.00 19.38 -1.28
N TYR A 138 -8.60 18.50 -2.18
CA TYR A 138 -8.95 17.09 -2.11
C TYR A 138 -7.86 16.34 -1.35
N LYS A 139 -8.25 15.71 -0.23
CA LYS A 139 -7.40 14.76 0.47
C LYS A 139 -7.32 13.48 -0.38
N ILE A 140 -6.13 13.09 -0.78
CA ILE A 140 -5.88 11.77 -1.37
C ILE A 140 -5.42 10.87 -0.23
N ASP A 141 -6.32 10.00 0.22
CA ASP A 141 -5.99 8.97 1.18
C ASP A 141 -5.02 7.97 0.55
N VAL A 142 -3.83 7.88 1.12
CA VAL A 142 -2.81 6.94 0.70
C VAL A 142 -2.80 5.79 1.70
N HIS A 143 -3.62 4.77 1.42
CA HIS A 143 -3.60 3.54 2.20
C HIS A 143 -2.28 2.81 2.00
N SER A 144 -1.66 2.48 3.12
CA SER A 144 -0.43 1.70 3.19
C SER A 144 -0.70 0.36 3.85
N TRP A 145 -0.28 -0.72 3.21
CA TRP A 145 -0.41 -2.08 3.68
C TRP A 145 0.96 -2.59 4.15
N TRP A 146 1.06 -2.90 5.43
CA TRP A 146 2.30 -3.34 6.05
C TRP A 146 2.33 -4.85 6.18
N PHE A 147 3.47 -5.42 5.83
CA PHE A 147 3.72 -6.86 5.87
C PHE A 147 5.00 -7.13 6.64
N ALA A 148 5.07 -8.32 7.26
CA ALA A 148 6.23 -8.75 8.00
C ALA A 148 6.52 -10.23 7.73
N ARG A 149 7.82 -10.58 7.63
CA ARG A 149 8.32 -11.94 7.49
C ARG A 149 9.44 -12.17 8.49
N PRO A 150 9.51 -13.34 9.20
CA PRO A 150 10.67 -13.66 10.03
C PRO A 150 11.96 -13.65 9.19
N ILE A 151 13.03 -13.14 9.79
CA ILE A 151 14.37 -13.29 9.24
C ILE A 151 14.91 -14.60 9.79
N SER A 152 15.12 -15.57 8.90
CA SER A 152 15.76 -16.86 9.20
C SER A 152 17.26 -16.70 9.43
#